data_34ce8be1fee47650e7c62f7320b92903
#
_entry.id   34ce8be1fee47650e7c62f7320b92903
#
_cell.length_a   1.000
_cell.length_b   1.000
_cell.length_c   1.000
_cell.angle_alpha   90.00
_cell.angle_beta   90.00
_cell.angle_gamma   90.00
#
_symmetry.space_group_name_H-M   'P 1'
#
loop_
_entity.id
_entity.type
_entity.pdbx_description
1 polymer ?
#
loop_
_entity_poly.entity_id
_entity_poly.type
_entity_poly.pdbx_seq_one_letter_code
_entity_poly.pdbx_strand_id
1 'polypeptide(L)'
;MAWNQDCKFINQFAQQNSRNLAHVQKGVIITIQMDTGHLDKLNEDLKRIGVKIPVIHNMNSKRIAVEDFENRKEYFFNGMHKILKSRKKSIPVDLIELFMECKGLGLAKSAFLGQLATGHKSLVCIDSVNTKTYGFDPKILSISKSLKSRQLKRDKIQNYINAVESIAKQKNIKNASEFFWNEWCHIVAEKNRKFKSGEDVSFKHRHWFTTWQDRYHLNH
;
A
#
# COMPACT_ATOMS: atom_id res chain seq x y z
N MET A 1 -15.50 -8.86 -3.05
CA MET A 1 -15.96 -8.78 -1.65
C MET A 1 -14.85 -8.48 -0.66
N ALA A 2 -13.60 -8.90 -0.90
CA ALA A 2 -12.45 -8.60 -0.03
C ALA A 2 -12.23 -7.08 0.24
N TRP A 3 -12.41 -6.22 -0.75
CA TRP A 3 -12.32 -4.77 -0.56
C TRP A 3 -13.25 -4.25 0.54
N ASN A 4 -14.52 -4.64 0.52
CA ASN A 4 -15.51 -4.11 1.46
C ASN A 4 -15.26 -4.55 2.91
N GLN A 5 -14.70 -5.74 3.12
CA GLN A 5 -14.39 -6.24 4.46
C GLN A 5 -13.05 -5.67 4.97
N ASP A 6 -11.99 -5.79 4.16
CA ASP A 6 -10.64 -5.45 4.60
C ASP A 6 -10.34 -3.96 4.52
N CYS A 7 -10.54 -3.38 3.35
CA CYS A 7 -10.12 -2.01 3.13
C CYS A 7 -11.04 -0.99 3.79
N LYS A 8 -12.35 -1.24 3.84
CA LYS A 8 -13.27 -0.33 4.55
C LYS A 8 -12.92 -0.26 6.04
N PHE A 9 -12.63 -1.39 6.65
CA PHE A 9 -12.16 -1.43 8.04
C PHE A 9 -10.83 -0.70 8.22
N ILE A 10 -9.82 -1.00 7.38
CA ILE A 10 -8.50 -0.34 7.44
C ILE A 10 -8.62 1.17 7.23
N ASN A 11 -9.48 1.61 6.28
CA ASN A 11 -9.72 3.04 6.07
C ASN A 11 -10.29 3.72 7.33
N GLN A 12 -11.33 3.12 7.92
CA GLN A 12 -11.93 3.64 9.14
C GLN A 12 -10.92 3.68 10.29
N PHE A 13 -10.16 2.61 10.47
CA PHE A 13 -9.13 2.51 11.48
C PHE A 13 -8.03 3.57 11.32
N ALA A 14 -7.49 3.74 10.11
CA ALA A 14 -6.44 4.71 9.81
C ALA A 14 -6.87 6.17 10.05
N GLN A 15 -8.16 6.46 9.87
CA GLN A 15 -8.70 7.81 9.99
C GLN A 15 -9.11 8.20 11.41
N GLN A 16 -9.05 7.30 12.38
CA GLN A 16 -9.40 7.58 13.77
C GLN A 16 -8.36 8.44 14.49
N ASN A 17 -7.08 8.11 14.34
CA ASN A 17 -5.98 8.82 14.98
C ASN A 17 -4.63 8.54 14.28
N SER A 18 -3.62 9.32 14.66
CA SER A 18 -2.27 9.24 14.08
C SER A 18 -1.55 7.91 14.36
N ARG A 19 -1.82 7.27 15.52
CA ARG A 19 -1.23 5.96 15.87
C ARG A 19 -1.76 4.88 14.93
N ASN A 20 -3.05 4.88 14.65
CA ASN A 20 -3.67 3.93 13.73
C ASN A 20 -3.13 4.10 12.31
N LEU A 21 -2.99 5.35 11.84
CA LEU A 21 -2.35 5.61 10.54
C LEU A 21 -0.91 5.09 10.50
N ALA A 22 -0.14 5.27 11.58
CA ALA A 22 1.22 4.74 11.68
C ALA A 22 1.24 3.20 11.67
N HIS A 23 0.26 2.53 12.27
CA HIS A 23 0.11 1.07 12.16
C HIS A 23 -0.13 0.62 10.71
N VAL A 24 -1.01 1.31 9.98
CA VAL A 24 -1.25 1.02 8.56
C VAL A 24 0.02 1.24 7.73
N GLN A 25 0.77 2.32 8.00
CA GLN A 25 2.05 2.58 7.34
C GLN A 25 3.08 1.47 7.62
N LYS A 26 3.18 0.96 8.85
CA LYS A 26 4.05 -0.19 9.18
C LYS A 26 3.71 -1.41 8.31
N GLY A 27 2.44 -1.71 8.15
CA GLY A 27 1.98 -2.77 7.27
C GLY A 27 2.40 -2.56 5.81
N VAL A 28 2.27 -1.35 5.29
CA VAL A 28 2.74 -1.02 3.93
C VAL A 28 4.25 -1.20 3.78
N ILE A 29 5.04 -0.72 4.75
CA ILE A 29 6.52 -0.87 4.73
C ILE A 29 6.95 -2.33 4.73
N ILE A 30 6.28 -3.17 5.50
CA ILE A 30 6.55 -4.60 5.56
C ILE A 30 6.45 -5.24 4.17
N THR A 31 5.55 -4.77 3.30
CA THR A 31 5.37 -5.31 1.95
C THR A 31 6.44 -4.88 0.95
N ILE A 32 7.38 -4.00 1.32
CA ILE A 32 8.44 -3.55 0.40
C ILE A 32 9.46 -4.66 0.20
N GLN A 33 9.66 -5.04 -1.08
CA GLN A 33 10.68 -6.02 -1.48
C GLN A 33 10.62 -7.34 -0.67
N MET A 34 9.42 -7.76 -0.31
CA MET A 34 9.28 -9.06 0.31
C MET A 34 9.27 -10.14 -0.76
N ASP A 35 10.21 -11.05 -0.66
CA ASP A 35 10.08 -12.36 -1.27
C ASP A 35 8.97 -13.12 -0.52
N THR A 36 8.09 -13.74 -1.29
CA THR A 36 6.95 -14.50 -0.76
C THR A 36 7.37 -15.62 0.20
N GLY A 37 8.61 -16.11 0.11
CA GLY A 37 9.16 -17.11 1.03
C GLY A 37 9.41 -16.64 2.47
N HIS A 38 9.39 -15.33 2.71
CA HIS A 38 9.65 -14.74 4.04
C HIS A 38 8.38 -14.31 4.79
N LEU A 39 7.19 -14.41 4.17
CA LEU A 39 5.94 -14.02 4.82
C LEU A 39 5.59 -14.87 6.03
N ASP A 40 5.95 -16.14 6.04
CA ASP A 40 5.71 -17.03 7.20
C ASP A 40 6.53 -16.58 8.40
N LYS A 41 7.82 -16.30 8.19
CA LYS A 41 8.70 -15.77 9.23
C LYS A 41 8.22 -14.41 9.72
N LEU A 42 7.76 -13.58 8.80
CA LEU A 42 7.15 -12.30 9.14
C LEU A 42 5.93 -12.47 10.04
N ASN A 43 5.04 -13.41 9.72
CA ASN A 43 3.85 -13.67 10.51
C ASN A 43 4.20 -14.15 11.91
N GLU A 44 5.24 -14.99 12.06
CA GLU A 44 5.75 -15.41 13.36
C GLU A 44 6.37 -14.24 14.14
N ASP A 45 7.19 -13.44 13.49
CA ASP A 45 7.81 -12.26 14.09
C ASP A 45 6.76 -11.22 14.47
N LEU A 46 5.74 -11.02 13.65
CA LEU A 46 4.63 -10.14 13.95
C LEU A 46 3.76 -10.64 15.11
N LYS A 47 3.63 -11.94 15.33
CA LYS A 47 2.95 -12.50 16.52
C LYS A 47 3.78 -12.34 17.80
N ARG A 48 5.09 -12.41 17.70
CA ARG A 48 6.02 -12.26 18.86
C ARG A 48 6.19 -10.81 19.31
N ILE A 49 5.89 -9.84 18.43
CA ILE A 49 6.29 -8.47 18.64
C ILE A 49 5.08 -7.58 18.83
N GLY A 50 4.65 -7.46 20.04
CA GLY A 50 3.55 -6.57 20.41
C GLY A 50 3.69 -5.12 19.95
N VAL A 51 4.86 -4.56 19.71
CA VAL A 51 5.05 -3.18 19.20
C VAL A 51 6.41 -2.95 18.54
N LYS A 52 7.39 -3.83 18.70
CA LYS A 52 8.70 -3.64 18.06
C LYS A 52 8.63 -4.11 16.62
N ILE A 53 9.13 -3.29 15.71
CA ILE A 53 9.27 -3.64 14.30
C ILE A 53 10.19 -4.84 14.25
N PRO A 54 9.75 -5.96 13.65
CA PRO A 54 10.66 -7.05 13.43
C PRO A 54 11.87 -6.51 12.69
N VAL A 55 13.06 -6.94 13.08
CA VAL A 55 14.27 -6.77 12.27
C VAL A 55 14.14 -7.68 11.06
N ILE A 56 13.10 -7.41 10.26
CA ILE A 56 12.82 -8.15 9.05
C ILE A 56 13.88 -7.75 8.07
N HIS A 57 14.82 -8.62 7.90
CA HIS A 57 15.82 -8.55 6.86
C HIS A 57 16.82 -7.41 6.94
N ASN A 58 17.39 -7.04 8.06
CA ASN A 58 18.52 -6.07 8.11
C ASN A 58 18.33 -4.85 7.18
N MET A 59 17.08 -4.53 6.76
CA MET A 59 16.78 -3.45 5.85
C MET A 59 16.67 -2.16 6.64
N ASN A 60 17.80 -1.50 6.85
CA ASN A 60 17.87 -0.17 7.46
C ASN A 60 16.84 0.81 6.86
N SER A 61 16.57 0.70 5.57
CA SER A 61 15.57 1.55 4.89
C SER A 61 14.16 1.36 5.42
N LYS A 62 13.75 0.13 5.78
CA LYS A 62 12.41 -0.12 6.35
C LYS A 62 12.30 0.43 7.76
N ARG A 63 13.32 0.21 8.58
CA ARG A 63 13.41 0.77 9.93
C ARG A 63 13.35 2.28 9.89
N ILE A 64 14.18 2.92 9.06
CA ILE A 64 14.19 4.37 8.87
C ILE A 64 12.81 4.90 8.45
N ALA A 65 12.12 4.20 7.53
CA ALA A 65 10.79 4.62 7.08
C ALA A 65 9.74 4.56 8.20
N VAL A 66 9.79 3.53 9.04
CA VAL A 66 8.86 3.42 10.16
C VAL A 66 9.17 4.43 11.26
N GLU A 67 10.45 4.62 11.60
CA GLU A 67 10.88 5.62 12.59
C GLU A 67 10.54 7.04 12.13
N ASP A 68 10.80 7.37 10.88
CA ASP A 68 10.48 8.70 10.32
C ASP A 68 8.98 8.98 10.35
N PHE A 69 8.16 7.98 9.99
CA PHE A 69 6.71 8.14 10.04
C PHE A 69 6.20 8.25 11.49
N GLU A 70 6.67 7.39 12.39
CA GLU A 70 6.27 7.40 13.79
C GLU A 70 6.58 8.76 14.46
N ASN A 71 7.77 9.31 14.18
CA ASN A 71 8.18 10.62 14.71
C ASN A 71 7.34 11.78 14.14
N ARG A 72 6.76 11.61 12.95
CA ARG A 72 5.95 12.63 12.25
C ARG A 72 4.51 12.23 12.05
N LYS A 73 3.99 11.25 12.79
CA LYS A 73 2.64 10.70 12.58
C LYS A 73 1.53 11.74 12.64
N GLU A 74 1.63 12.70 13.54
CA GLU A 74 0.66 13.81 13.62
C GLU A 74 0.68 14.68 12.37
N TYR A 75 1.86 14.96 11.82
CA TYR A 75 2.01 15.70 10.56
C TYR A 75 1.32 14.99 9.41
N PHE A 76 1.57 13.69 9.24
CA PHE A 76 0.95 12.90 8.17
C PHE A 76 -0.56 12.77 8.37
N PHE A 77 -1.01 12.54 9.59
CA PHE A 77 -2.42 12.43 9.93
C PHE A 77 -3.19 13.72 9.65
N ASN A 78 -2.72 14.85 10.18
CA ASN A 78 -3.33 16.15 9.98
C ASN A 78 -3.28 16.59 8.49
N GLY A 79 -2.16 16.32 7.82
CA GLY A 79 -2.00 16.57 6.38
C GLY A 79 -3.00 15.79 5.55
N MET A 80 -3.18 14.50 5.82
CA MET A 80 -4.17 13.65 5.17
C MET A 80 -5.59 14.21 5.34
N HIS A 81 -5.99 14.54 6.56
CA HIS A 81 -7.32 15.09 6.81
C HIS A 81 -7.55 16.45 6.16
N LYS A 82 -6.52 17.32 6.14
CA LYS A 82 -6.58 18.61 5.43
C LYS A 82 -6.80 18.41 3.94
N ILE A 83 -6.09 17.45 3.32
CA ILE A 83 -6.24 17.13 1.90
C ILE A 83 -7.65 16.59 1.62
N LEU A 84 -8.14 15.64 2.40
CA LEU A 84 -9.47 15.05 2.22
C LEU A 84 -10.59 16.09 2.34
N LYS A 85 -10.46 17.05 3.26
CA LYS A 85 -11.43 18.16 3.42
C LYS A 85 -11.40 19.16 2.27
N SER A 86 -10.34 19.22 1.47
CA SER A 86 -10.17 20.23 0.41
C SER A 86 -11.13 20.08 -0.77
N ARG A 87 -11.68 18.87 -0.97
CA ARG A 87 -12.59 18.50 -2.10
C ARG A 87 -12.01 18.79 -3.49
N LYS A 88 -10.69 18.94 -3.63
CA LYS A 88 -10.02 19.22 -4.90
C LYS A 88 -9.90 17.96 -5.76
N LYS A 89 -9.84 18.12 -7.07
CA LYS A 89 -9.53 17.01 -8.00
C LYS A 89 -8.11 16.47 -7.79
N SER A 90 -7.21 17.23 -7.19
CA SER A 90 -5.82 16.86 -6.91
C SER A 90 -5.65 15.96 -5.66
N ILE A 91 -6.72 15.61 -4.94
CA ILE A 91 -6.63 14.79 -3.72
C ILE A 91 -5.71 13.57 -3.88
N PRO A 92 -5.82 12.72 -4.92
CA PRO A 92 -4.94 11.55 -5.00
C PRO A 92 -3.46 11.92 -5.20
N VAL A 93 -3.18 12.98 -5.97
CA VAL A 93 -1.82 13.49 -6.16
C VAL A 93 -1.26 14.06 -4.86
N ASP A 94 -2.06 14.87 -4.16
CA ASP A 94 -1.66 15.51 -2.90
C ASP A 94 -1.42 14.49 -1.79
N LEU A 95 -2.20 13.42 -1.71
CA LEU A 95 -1.99 12.31 -0.76
C LEU A 95 -0.70 11.54 -1.05
N ILE A 96 -0.44 11.21 -2.32
CA ILE A 96 0.81 10.55 -2.70
C ILE A 96 2.00 11.47 -2.40
N GLU A 97 1.92 12.75 -2.75
CA GLU A 97 2.98 13.73 -2.47
C GLU A 97 3.28 13.80 -0.97
N LEU A 98 2.24 13.91 -0.12
CA LEU A 98 2.36 13.91 1.33
C LEU A 98 3.08 12.65 1.85
N PHE A 99 2.64 11.47 1.46
CA PHE A 99 3.22 10.23 1.98
C PHE A 99 4.62 9.94 1.41
N MET A 100 4.96 10.46 0.23
CA MET A 100 6.32 10.40 -0.31
C MET A 100 7.34 11.25 0.48
N GLU A 101 6.90 12.14 1.35
CA GLU A 101 7.79 12.85 2.27
C GLU A 101 8.35 11.93 3.36
N CYS A 102 7.71 10.79 3.61
CA CYS A 102 8.25 9.77 4.50
C CYS A 102 9.49 9.12 3.87
N LYS A 103 10.58 9.11 4.60
CA LYS A 103 11.81 8.45 4.16
C LYS A 103 11.54 6.98 3.85
N GLY A 104 11.95 6.51 2.68
CA GLY A 104 11.78 5.11 2.27
C GLY A 104 10.44 4.75 1.63
N LEU A 105 9.46 5.65 1.60
CA LEU A 105 8.25 5.48 0.80
C LEU A 105 8.47 6.04 -0.61
N GLY A 106 8.41 5.15 -1.60
CA GLY A 106 8.38 5.52 -3.01
C GLY A 106 6.93 5.68 -3.51
N LEU A 107 6.79 6.06 -4.79
CA LEU A 107 5.51 6.37 -5.44
C LEU A 107 4.44 5.29 -5.22
N ALA A 108 4.73 4.04 -5.61
CA ALA A 108 3.76 2.95 -5.50
C ALA A 108 3.33 2.65 -4.05
N LYS A 109 4.27 2.74 -3.08
CA LYS A 109 3.95 2.49 -1.67
C LYS A 109 3.25 3.66 -1.01
N SER A 110 3.52 4.89 -1.43
CA SER A 110 2.73 6.06 -1.03
C SER A 110 1.30 6.00 -1.56
N ALA A 111 1.12 5.56 -2.82
CA ALA A 111 -0.20 5.28 -3.37
C ALA A 111 -0.91 4.16 -2.58
N PHE A 112 -0.19 3.10 -2.20
CA PHE A 112 -0.73 2.02 -1.39
C PHE A 112 -1.15 2.48 0.02
N LEU A 113 -0.32 3.27 0.67
CA LEU A 113 -0.69 3.86 1.96
C LEU A 113 -1.94 4.74 1.82
N GLY A 114 -1.99 5.59 0.80
CA GLY A 114 -3.16 6.42 0.50
C GLY A 114 -4.42 5.58 0.22
N GLN A 115 -4.29 4.49 -0.54
CA GLN A 115 -5.37 3.53 -0.81
C GLN A 115 -5.92 2.96 0.50
N LEU A 116 -5.04 2.42 1.35
CA LEU A 116 -5.44 1.79 2.61
C LEU A 116 -5.94 2.80 3.65
N ALA A 117 -5.37 4.01 3.71
CA ALA A 117 -5.75 5.01 4.69
C ALA A 117 -7.03 5.77 4.34
N THR A 118 -7.36 5.91 3.06
CA THR A 118 -8.46 6.80 2.64
C THR A 118 -9.54 6.14 1.80
N GLY A 119 -9.26 5.01 1.17
CA GLY A 119 -10.16 4.37 0.22
C GLY A 119 -10.42 5.17 -1.05
N HIS A 120 -9.57 6.16 -1.36
CA HIS A 120 -9.78 7.01 -2.53
C HIS A 120 -9.75 6.18 -3.83
N LYS A 121 -10.79 6.34 -4.66
CA LYS A 121 -11.07 5.49 -5.83
C LYS A 121 -9.96 5.40 -6.89
N SER A 122 -9.08 6.40 -6.97
CA SER A 122 -7.97 6.45 -7.95
C SER A 122 -6.62 6.04 -7.34
N LEU A 123 -6.55 5.72 -6.05
CA LEU A 123 -5.31 5.29 -5.40
C LEU A 123 -5.19 3.77 -5.48
N VAL A 124 -4.14 3.30 -6.11
CA VAL A 124 -3.87 1.88 -6.35
C VAL A 124 -2.38 1.61 -6.14
N CYS A 125 -2.05 0.51 -5.50
CA CYS A 125 -0.69 0.00 -5.49
C CYS A 125 -0.39 -0.69 -6.82
N ILE A 126 0.38 -0.07 -7.70
CA ILE A 126 0.90 -0.76 -8.88
C ILE A 126 2.17 -1.51 -8.47
N ASP A 127 2.01 -2.77 -8.12
CA ASP A 127 3.11 -3.68 -7.80
C ASP A 127 3.52 -4.53 -9.02
N SER A 128 4.40 -5.50 -8.81
CA SER A 128 4.85 -6.39 -9.89
C SER A 128 3.72 -7.27 -10.47
N VAL A 129 2.71 -7.60 -9.67
CA VAL A 129 1.54 -8.38 -10.13
C VAL A 129 0.70 -7.51 -11.05
N ASN A 130 0.31 -6.33 -10.58
CA ASN A 130 -0.47 -5.38 -11.38
C ASN A 130 0.27 -4.95 -12.65
N THR A 131 1.59 -4.71 -12.55
CA THR A 131 2.42 -4.35 -13.72
C THR A 131 2.38 -5.42 -14.80
N LYS A 132 2.56 -6.69 -14.42
CA LYS A 132 2.53 -7.80 -15.36
C LYS A 132 1.14 -8.06 -15.93
N THR A 133 0.11 -7.98 -15.08
CA THR A 133 -1.27 -8.31 -15.48
C THR A 133 -1.88 -7.27 -16.40
N TYR A 134 -1.56 -6.00 -16.18
CA TYR A 134 -2.20 -4.88 -16.88
C TYR A 134 -1.25 -4.10 -17.81
N GLY A 135 -0.01 -4.54 -17.95
CA GLY A 135 0.95 -3.92 -18.88
C GLY A 135 1.35 -2.50 -18.48
N PHE A 136 1.39 -2.16 -17.21
CA PHE A 136 1.88 -0.84 -16.80
C PHE A 136 3.35 -0.65 -17.19
N ASP A 137 3.67 0.51 -17.77
CA ASP A 137 5.06 0.87 -18.04
C ASP A 137 5.85 1.02 -16.72
N PRO A 138 6.91 0.23 -16.49
CA PRO A 138 7.73 0.35 -15.28
C PRO A 138 8.27 1.76 -15.02
N LYS A 139 8.43 2.58 -16.05
CA LYS A 139 8.93 3.96 -15.93
C LYS A 139 7.99 4.87 -15.13
N ILE A 140 6.69 4.55 -15.04
CA ILE A 140 5.75 5.33 -14.24
C ILE A 140 5.83 5.01 -12.75
N LEU A 141 6.49 3.91 -12.35
CA LEU A 141 6.48 3.40 -10.98
C LEU A 141 7.51 4.06 -10.07
N SER A 142 8.41 4.86 -10.62
CA SER A 142 9.49 5.47 -9.86
C SER A 142 9.69 6.95 -10.17
N ILE A 143 10.12 7.68 -9.15
CA ILE A 143 10.57 9.05 -9.28
C ILE A 143 12.04 9.09 -8.87
N SER A 144 12.90 9.64 -9.75
CA SER A 144 14.32 9.77 -9.44
C SER A 144 14.52 10.64 -8.20
N LYS A 145 15.41 10.20 -7.30
CA LYS A 145 15.81 10.98 -6.12
C LYS A 145 16.50 12.29 -6.50
N SER A 146 17.10 12.36 -7.69
CA SER A 146 17.75 13.58 -8.22
C SER A 146 16.75 14.63 -8.69
N LEU A 147 15.46 14.28 -8.86
CA LEU A 147 14.44 15.19 -9.33
C LEU A 147 14.09 16.22 -8.25
N LYS A 148 14.66 17.42 -8.33
CA LYS A 148 14.46 18.48 -7.32
C LYS A 148 13.19 19.29 -7.54
N SER A 149 12.72 19.43 -8.78
CA SER A 149 11.53 20.22 -9.10
C SER A 149 10.26 19.56 -8.52
N ARG A 150 9.55 20.31 -7.69
CA ARG A 150 8.26 19.89 -7.14
C ARG A 150 7.25 19.67 -8.26
N GLN A 151 7.18 20.55 -9.24
CA GLN A 151 6.24 20.43 -10.35
C GLN A 151 6.48 19.14 -11.13
N LEU A 152 7.72 18.85 -11.51
CA LEU A 152 8.05 17.61 -12.21
C LEU A 152 7.74 16.34 -11.38
N LYS A 153 7.87 16.41 -10.05
CA LYS A 153 7.41 15.31 -9.17
C LYS A 153 5.92 15.13 -9.26
N ARG A 154 5.15 16.22 -9.17
CA ARG A 154 3.69 16.19 -9.29
C ARG A 154 3.23 15.67 -10.64
N ASP A 155 3.90 16.06 -11.73
CA ASP A 155 3.59 15.56 -13.08
C ASP A 155 3.81 14.03 -13.16
N LYS A 156 4.87 13.52 -12.54
CA LYS A 156 5.11 12.06 -12.44
C LYS A 156 4.02 11.35 -11.64
N ILE A 157 3.60 11.92 -10.52
CA ILE A 157 2.49 11.38 -9.71
C ILE A 157 1.19 11.41 -10.52
N GLN A 158 0.91 12.50 -11.23
CA GLN A 158 -0.26 12.60 -12.08
C GLN A 158 -0.25 11.56 -13.20
N ASN A 159 0.90 11.32 -13.83
CA ASN A 159 1.04 10.27 -14.86
C ASN A 159 0.75 8.87 -14.29
N TYR A 160 1.17 8.61 -13.06
CA TYR A 160 0.83 7.37 -12.36
C TYR A 160 -0.69 7.23 -12.16
N ILE A 161 -1.35 8.28 -11.68
CA ILE A 161 -2.81 8.30 -11.51
C ILE A 161 -3.53 8.15 -12.86
N ASN A 162 -3.09 8.87 -13.90
CA ASN A 162 -3.66 8.79 -15.24
C ASN A 162 -3.58 7.37 -15.82
N ALA A 163 -2.48 6.66 -15.58
CA ALA A 163 -2.34 5.28 -16.03
C ALA A 163 -3.36 4.36 -15.37
N VAL A 164 -3.58 4.50 -14.06
CA VAL A 164 -4.62 3.76 -13.32
C VAL A 164 -6.01 4.09 -13.87
N GLU A 165 -6.32 5.36 -14.03
CA GLU A 165 -7.62 5.83 -14.50
C GLU A 165 -7.88 5.42 -15.97
N SER A 166 -6.84 5.38 -16.80
CA SER A 166 -6.95 4.90 -18.19
C SER A 166 -7.42 3.46 -18.24
N ILE A 167 -6.82 2.55 -17.46
CA ILE A 167 -7.25 1.15 -17.40
C ILE A 167 -8.66 1.04 -16.82
N ALA A 168 -8.95 1.80 -15.76
CA ALA A 168 -10.29 1.81 -15.18
C ALA A 168 -11.35 2.26 -16.18
N LYS A 169 -11.05 3.29 -16.98
CA LYS A 169 -11.94 3.78 -18.06
C LYS A 169 -12.13 2.73 -19.15
N GLN A 170 -11.04 2.12 -19.64
CA GLN A 170 -11.11 1.07 -20.67
C GLN A 170 -11.98 -0.11 -20.23
N LYS A 171 -11.95 -0.45 -18.95
CA LYS A 171 -12.73 -1.55 -18.37
C LYS A 171 -14.09 -1.13 -17.80
N ASN A 172 -14.49 0.13 -17.99
CA ASN A 172 -15.73 0.72 -17.43
C ASN A 172 -15.86 0.55 -15.90
N ILE A 173 -14.75 0.77 -15.17
CA ILE A 173 -14.67 0.60 -13.73
C ILE A 173 -14.80 1.96 -13.04
N LYS A 174 -15.74 2.08 -12.09
CA LYS A 174 -15.98 3.31 -11.34
C LYS A 174 -15.02 3.52 -10.16
N ASN A 175 -14.53 2.44 -9.57
CA ASN A 175 -13.61 2.45 -8.42
C ASN A 175 -12.39 1.60 -8.73
N ALA A 176 -11.32 2.23 -9.20
CA ALA A 176 -10.08 1.54 -9.54
C ALA A 176 -9.44 0.89 -8.29
N SER A 177 -9.47 1.56 -7.15
CA SER A 177 -8.94 1.05 -5.88
C SER A 177 -9.54 -0.31 -5.52
N GLU A 178 -10.86 -0.43 -5.58
CA GLU A 178 -11.59 -1.67 -5.30
C GLU A 178 -11.30 -2.76 -6.33
N PHE A 179 -11.33 -2.38 -7.60
CA PHE A 179 -11.08 -3.32 -8.69
C PHE A 179 -9.69 -3.94 -8.59
N PHE A 180 -8.63 -3.13 -8.55
CA PHE A 180 -7.26 -3.64 -8.52
C PHE A 180 -6.95 -4.42 -7.25
N TRP A 181 -7.57 -4.06 -6.12
CA TRP A 181 -7.45 -4.83 -4.89
C TRP A 181 -8.07 -6.23 -5.02
N ASN A 182 -9.31 -6.31 -5.50
CA ASN A 182 -10.00 -7.58 -5.67
C ASN A 182 -9.30 -8.50 -6.67
N GLU A 183 -8.83 -7.95 -7.79
CA GLU A 183 -8.05 -8.68 -8.80
C GLU A 183 -6.74 -9.20 -8.21
N TRP A 184 -6.02 -8.37 -7.47
CA TRP A 184 -4.80 -8.80 -6.80
C TRP A 184 -5.07 -9.93 -5.80
N CYS A 185 -6.10 -9.83 -4.98
CA CYS A 185 -6.50 -10.89 -4.06
C CYS A 185 -6.88 -12.19 -4.79
N HIS A 186 -7.57 -12.07 -5.93
CA HIS A 186 -7.95 -13.22 -6.75
C HIS A 186 -6.71 -13.92 -7.33
N ILE A 187 -5.80 -13.16 -7.94
CA ILE A 187 -4.55 -13.68 -8.51
C ILE A 187 -3.70 -14.37 -7.44
N VAL A 188 -3.59 -13.76 -6.27
CA VAL A 188 -2.83 -14.33 -5.15
C VAL A 188 -3.48 -15.60 -4.62
N ALA A 189 -4.81 -15.63 -4.49
CA ALA A 189 -5.53 -16.84 -4.07
C ALA A 189 -5.34 -17.99 -5.07
N GLU A 190 -5.41 -17.70 -6.37
CA GLU A 190 -5.18 -18.69 -7.43
C GLU A 190 -3.75 -19.25 -7.39
N LYS A 191 -2.74 -18.40 -7.23
CA LYS A 191 -1.34 -18.84 -7.06
C LYS A 191 -1.15 -19.68 -5.81
N ASN A 192 -1.78 -19.31 -4.70
CA ASN A 192 -1.74 -20.10 -3.47
C ASN A 192 -2.38 -21.48 -3.67
N ARG A 193 -3.49 -21.57 -4.40
CA ARG A 193 -4.15 -22.83 -4.75
C ARG A 193 -3.21 -23.73 -5.55
N LYS A 194 -2.60 -23.19 -6.61
CA LYS A 194 -1.64 -23.91 -7.43
C LYS A 194 -0.41 -24.37 -6.65
N PHE A 195 0.11 -23.55 -5.77
CA PHE A 195 1.22 -23.92 -4.90
C PHE A 195 0.85 -25.09 -3.97
N LYS A 196 -0.32 -25.05 -3.36
CA LYS A 196 -0.79 -26.13 -2.47
C LYS A 196 -1.05 -27.45 -3.20
N SER A 197 -1.48 -27.38 -4.46
CA SER A 197 -1.69 -28.56 -5.32
C SER A 197 -0.39 -29.10 -5.90
N GLY A 198 0.74 -28.40 -5.75
CA GLY A 198 2.03 -28.75 -6.36
C GLY A 198 2.19 -28.30 -7.82
N GLU A 199 1.19 -27.60 -8.38
CA GLU A 199 1.27 -27.07 -9.75
C GLU A 199 2.23 -25.89 -9.89
N ASP A 200 2.43 -25.14 -8.79
CA ASP A 200 3.35 -23.99 -8.72
C ASP A 200 4.16 -24.03 -7.43
N VAL A 201 5.38 -24.56 -7.53
CA VAL A 201 6.31 -24.68 -6.41
C VAL A 201 7.08 -23.38 -6.11
N SER A 202 6.99 -22.39 -6.98
CA SER A 202 7.73 -21.12 -6.84
C SER A 202 7.00 -20.11 -5.97
N PHE A 203 5.71 -20.32 -5.75
CA PHE A 203 4.85 -19.36 -5.05
C PHE A 203 4.57 -19.80 -3.60
N LYS A 204 5.14 -19.09 -2.63
CA LYS A 204 5.01 -19.35 -1.18
C LYS A 204 4.23 -18.25 -0.47
N HIS A 205 3.14 -17.77 -1.05
CA HIS A 205 2.37 -16.68 -0.47
C HIS A 205 1.29 -17.22 0.48
N ARG A 206 1.39 -16.91 1.76
CA ARG A 206 0.26 -16.99 2.68
C ARG A 206 -0.44 -15.64 2.72
N HIS A 207 -1.76 -15.65 2.86
CA HIS A 207 -2.58 -14.46 2.99
C HIS A 207 -2.14 -13.61 4.19
N TRP A 208 -1.25 -12.66 3.99
CA TRP A 208 -0.86 -11.71 5.04
C TRP A 208 -2.03 -10.80 5.47
N PHE A 209 -3.07 -10.68 4.64
CA PHE A 209 -4.32 -9.99 4.96
C PHE A 209 -5.13 -10.64 6.06
N THR A 210 -5.17 -11.98 6.13
CA THR A 210 -5.83 -12.68 7.24
C THR A 210 -5.16 -12.33 8.56
N THR A 211 -3.84 -12.20 8.56
CA THR A 211 -3.09 -11.77 9.75
C THR A 211 -3.36 -10.31 10.13
N TRP A 212 -3.70 -9.47 9.16
CA TRP A 212 -4.12 -8.11 9.42
C TRP A 212 -5.53 -8.06 10.02
N GLN A 213 -6.47 -8.80 9.44
CA GLN A 213 -7.82 -8.96 9.99
C GLN A 213 -7.77 -9.52 11.39
N ASP A 214 -7.06 -10.62 11.62
CA ASP A 214 -6.93 -11.25 12.93
C ASP A 214 -6.34 -10.30 13.98
N ARG A 215 -5.44 -9.41 13.60
CA ARG A 215 -4.85 -8.42 14.50
C ARG A 215 -5.79 -7.30 14.87
N TYR A 216 -6.60 -6.85 13.95
CA TYR A 216 -7.51 -5.74 14.17
C TYR A 216 -8.86 -6.20 14.74
N HIS A 217 -9.18 -7.48 14.65
CA HIS A 217 -10.40 -8.10 15.20
C HIS A 217 -10.18 -8.72 16.58
N LEU A 218 -8.95 -9.04 16.97
CA LEU A 218 -8.67 -9.67 18.28
C LEU A 218 -8.77 -8.71 19.48
N ASN A 219 -9.19 -7.47 19.26
CA ASN A 219 -9.40 -6.46 20.32
C ASN A 219 -10.87 -6.08 20.49
N HIS A 220 -11.79 -6.99 20.18
CA HIS A 220 -13.21 -6.85 20.49
C HIS A 220 -13.66 -7.93 21.46
#